data_e7021e080560006bad5db97fbbe4b059
#
_entry.id   e7021e080560006bad5db97fbbe4b059
#
_cell.length_a   1.000
_cell.length_b   1.000
_cell.length_c   1.000
_cell.angle_alpha   90.00
_cell.angle_beta   90.00
_cell.angle_gamma   90.00
#
_symmetry.space_group_name_H-M   'P 1'
#
loop_
_entity.id
_entity.type
_entity.pdbx_description
1 polymer ?
#
loop_
_entity_poly.entity_id
_entity_poly.type
_entity_poly.pdbx_seq_one_letter_code
_entity_poly.pdbx_strand_id
1 'polypeptide(L)'
;MNDTARQLLARIEAIDTAAADNRLRAEAYKRVADELKDAMGSATSPDGVVAVVAGPGGAIASVTFSERARETDPAVLSSDVMRAIGEAQAAAARMQADVVRRGLGSTEFLNRVLDSDEQLFGAPRPAAPAPPKPTRAAPADDEFDDFSVYDQEPTR
;
A
#
# COMPACT_ATOMS: atom_id res chain seq x y z
N MET A 1 44.85 21.48 23.19
CA MET A 1 44.09 20.92 22.06
C MET A 1 43.45 22.05 21.32
N ASN A 2 43.69 22.13 20.04
CA ASN A 2 43.18 23.20 19.20
C ASN A 2 41.66 23.00 18.99
N ASP A 3 40.91 24.08 18.97
CA ASP A 3 39.45 24.04 18.75
C ASP A 3 39.06 23.27 17.48
N THR A 4 39.88 23.32 16.46
CA THR A 4 39.76 22.58 15.23
C THR A 4 39.76 21.04 15.45
N ALA A 5 40.64 20.55 16.34
CA ALA A 5 40.69 19.13 16.64
C ALA A 5 39.44 18.65 17.40
N ARG A 6 38.92 19.49 18.31
CA ARG A 6 37.65 19.19 19.00
C ARG A 6 36.46 19.17 18.02
N GLN A 7 36.42 20.11 17.10
CA GLN A 7 35.37 20.14 16.05
C GLN A 7 35.43 18.91 15.13
N LEU A 8 36.63 18.48 14.75
CA LEU A 8 36.80 17.25 13.96
C LEU A 8 36.35 16.00 14.70
N LEU A 9 36.75 15.87 16.00
CA LEU A 9 36.30 14.73 16.81
C LEU A 9 34.80 14.71 16.98
N ALA A 10 34.16 15.83 17.28
CA ALA A 10 32.70 15.93 17.37
C ALA A 10 32.00 15.56 16.05
N ARG A 11 32.61 15.90 14.91
CA ARG A 11 32.07 15.57 13.60
C ARG A 11 32.19 14.08 13.28
N ILE A 12 33.30 13.45 13.66
CA ILE A 12 33.49 12.02 13.52
C ILE A 12 32.47 11.26 14.38
N GLU A 13 32.29 11.68 15.63
CA GLU A 13 31.33 11.06 16.56
C GLU A 13 29.88 11.20 16.03
N ALA A 14 29.53 12.33 15.46
CA ALA A 14 28.21 12.52 14.82
C ALA A 14 28.01 11.61 13.60
N ILE A 15 29.06 11.41 12.78
CA ILE A 15 29.02 10.49 11.64
C ILE A 15 28.87 9.05 12.10
N ASP A 16 29.61 8.63 13.11
CA ASP A 16 29.53 7.28 13.67
C ASP A 16 28.15 7.00 14.25
N THR A 17 27.58 7.96 14.96
CA THR A 17 26.21 7.85 15.49
C THR A 17 25.18 7.73 14.36
N ALA A 18 25.29 8.57 13.34
CA ALA A 18 24.40 8.51 12.17
C ALA A 18 24.53 7.17 11.41
N ALA A 19 25.75 6.64 11.29
CA ALA A 19 25.99 5.34 10.66
C ALA A 19 25.37 4.19 11.47
N ALA A 20 25.45 4.23 12.79
CA ALA A 20 24.82 3.24 13.67
C ALA A 20 23.28 3.30 13.55
N ASP A 21 22.68 4.50 13.55
CA ASP A 21 21.25 4.69 13.37
C ASP A 21 20.76 4.18 12.01
N ASN A 22 21.54 4.44 10.96
CA ASN A 22 21.21 3.93 9.62
C ASN A 22 21.24 2.40 9.53
N ARG A 23 22.17 1.74 10.23
CA ARG A 23 22.20 0.28 10.30
C ARG A 23 20.96 -0.28 11.00
N LEU A 24 20.57 0.29 12.13
CA LEU A 24 19.36 -0.11 12.85
C LEU A 24 18.10 0.06 12.00
N ARG A 25 18.02 1.16 11.25
CA ARG A 25 16.92 1.38 10.31
C ARG A 25 16.89 0.34 9.19
N ALA A 26 18.04 0.06 8.59
CA ALA A 26 18.15 -0.94 7.54
C ALA A 26 17.74 -2.34 8.03
N GLU A 27 18.12 -2.71 9.25
CA GLU A 27 17.70 -3.97 9.87
C GLU A 27 16.18 -4.00 10.12
N ALA A 28 15.59 -2.89 10.58
CA ALA A 28 14.15 -2.78 10.79
C ALA A 28 13.39 -2.93 9.48
N TYR A 29 13.81 -2.24 8.41
CA TYR A 29 13.21 -2.36 7.09
C TYR A 29 13.32 -3.77 6.53
N LYS A 30 14.48 -4.42 6.69
CA LYS A 30 14.66 -5.79 6.25
C LYS A 30 13.72 -6.75 6.97
N ARG A 31 13.59 -6.60 8.29
CA ARG A 31 12.67 -7.42 9.09
C ARG A 31 11.22 -7.25 8.63
N VAL A 32 10.77 -6.01 8.44
CA VAL A 32 9.42 -5.72 7.94
C VAL A 32 9.22 -6.30 6.54
N ALA A 33 10.19 -6.17 5.65
CA ALA A 33 10.10 -6.74 4.30
C ALA A 33 10.00 -8.27 4.33
N ASP A 34 10.70 -8.93 5.25
CA ASP A 34 10.63 -10.39 5.41
C ASP A 34 9.27 -10.81 6.02
N GLU A 35 8.79 -10.12 7.04
CA GLU A 35 7.47 -10.39 7.63
C GLU A 35 6.31 -10.12 6.63
N LEU A 36 6.45 -9.14 5.74
CA LEU A 36 5.45 -8.85 4.71
C LEU A 36 5.30 -9.97 3.69
N LYS A 37 6.35 -10.77 3.45
CA LYS A 37 6.28 -11.93 2.55
C LYS A 37 5.35 -13.03 3.10
N ASP A 38 5.24 -13.12 4.42
CA ASP A 38 4.42 -14.11 5.12
C ASP A 38 3.04 -13.58 5.51
N ALA A 39 2.75 -12.30 5.21
CA ALA A 39 1.47 -11.66 5.54
C ALA A 39 0.36 -12.15 4.59
N MET A 40 -0.29 -13.24 4.96
CA MET A 40 -1.37 -13.86 4.20
C MET A 40 -2.71 -13.61 4.87
N GLY A 41 -3.75 -13.46 4.06
CA GLY A 41 -5.13 -13.39 4.51
C GLY A 41 -5.92 -14.58 4.01
N SER A 42 -6.89 -15.05 4.78
CA SER A 42 -7.79 -16.11 4.38
C SER A 42 -9.25 -15.75 4.66
N ALA A 43 -10.13 -16.26 3.83
CA ALA A 43 -11.57 -16.14 4.03
C ALA A 43 -12.27 -17.41 3.54
N THR A 44 -13.43 -17.67 4.12
CA THR A 44 -14.26 -18.81 3.77
C THR A 44 -15.68 -18.32 3.54
N SER A 45 -16.36 -18.85 2.53
CA SER A 45 -17.77 -18.52 2.27
C SER A 45 -18.64 -18.89 3.47
N PRO A 46 -19.80 -18.22 3.68
CA PRO A 46 -20.68 -18.47 4.83
C PRO A 46 -21.16 -19.91 4.94
N ASP A 47 -21.33 -20.58 3.82
CA ASP A 47 -21.74 -21.98 3.73
C ASP A 47 -20.57 -22.97 3.84
N GLY A 48 -19.31 -22.48 3.90
CA GLY A 48 -18.11 -23.30 4.00
C GLY A 48 -17.73 -24.04 2.70
N VAL A 49 -18.32 -23.64 1.57
CA VAL A 49 -18.08 -24.30 0.26
C VAL A 49 -16.79 -23.82 -0.38
N VAL A 50 -16.43 -22.55 -0.21
CA VAL A 50 -15.24 -21.92 -0.82
C VAL A 50 -14.32 -21.39 0.27
N ALA A 51 -13.04 -21.71 0.18
CA ALA A 51 -11.98 -21.10 0.99
C ALA A 51 -10.93 -20.47 0.08
N VAL A 52 -10.53 -19.24 0.38
CA VAL A 52 -9.57 -18.47 -0.39
C VAL A 52 -8.43 -18.02 0.52
N VAL A 53 -7.21 -18.10 0.01
CA VAL A 53 -6.02 -17.53 0.64
C VAL A 53 -5.41 -16.50 -0.29
N ALA A 54 -5.22 -15.30 0.23
CA ALA A 54 -4.54 -14.20 -0.45
C ALA A 54 -3.18 -13.96 0.19
N GLY A 55 -2.17 -13.77 -0.65
CA GLY A 55 -0.81 -13.45 -0.25
C GLY A 55 -0.53 -11.96 -0.23
N PRO A 56 0.75 -11.60 -0.08
CA PRO A 56 1.22 -10.22 -0.11
C PRO A 56 0.78 -9.51 -1.40
N GLY A 57 0.39 -8.24 -1.27
CA GLY A 57 -0.10 -7.46 -2.42
C GLY A 57 -1.49 -7.86 -2.92
N GLY A 58 -2.22 -8.73 -2.19
CA GLY A 58 -3.56 -9.17 -2.58
C GLY A 58 -3.59 -10.25 -3.67
N ALA A 59 -2.46 -10.84 -4.01
CA ALA A 59 -2.39 -11.94 -4.96
C ALA A 59 -3.10 -13.18 -4.39
N ILE A 60 -3.95 -13.82 -5.17
CA ILE A 60 -4.62 -15.05 -4.74
C ILE A 60 -3.63 -16.22 -4.79
N ALA A 61 -3.35 -16.79 -3.62
CA ALA A 61 -2.45 -17.93 -3.49
C ALA A 61 -3.16 -19.25 -3.73
N SER A 62 -4.39 -19.40 -3.21
CA SER A 62 -5.20 -20.60 -3.42
C SER A 62 -6.68 -20.32 -3.31
N VAL A 63 -7.46 -21.12 -4.04
CA VAL A 63 -8.90 -21.23 -3.91
C VAL A 63 -9.21 -22.72 -3.76
N THR A 64 -9.89 -23.08 -2.69
CA THR A 64 -10.24 -24.45 -2.38
C THR A 64 -11.76 -24.60 -2.31
N PHE A 65 -12.28 -25.65 -2.88
CA PHE A 65 -13.69 -25.99 -2.86
C PHE A 65 -13.92 -27.25 -2.02
N SER A 66 -14.95 -27.24 -1.19
CA SER A 66 -15.41 -28.46 -0.52
C SER A 66 -16.21 -29.36 -1.49
N GLU A 67 -16.45 -30.60 -1.11
CA GLU A 67 -17.27 -31.53 -1.93
C GLU A 67 -18.69 -31.01 -2.18
N ARG A 68 -19.22 -30.21 -1.26
CA ARG A 68 -20.53 -29.57 -1.37
C ARG A 68 -20.64 -28.57 -2.56
N ALA A 69 -19.52 -28.16 -3.13
CA ALA A 69 -19.51 -27.32 -4.32
C ALA A 69 -20.21 -27.97 -5.52
N ARG A 70 -20.24 -29.30 -5.58
CA ARG A 70 -20.90 -30.05 -6.66
C ARG A 70 -22.43 -29.95 -6.60
N GLU A 71 -22.96 -29.65 -5.44
CA GLU A 71 -24.40 -29.55 -5.17
C GLU A 71 -24.85 -28.08 -5.12
N THR A 72 -23.91 -27.15 -5.20
CA THR A 72 -24.20 -25.72 -5.13
C THR A 72 -24.51 -25.17 -6.52
N ASP A 73 -25.51 -24.31 -6.60
CA ASP A 73 -25.84 -23.61 -7.84
C ASP A 73 -24.64 -22.79 -8.35
N PRO A 74 -24.29 -22.88 -9.65
CA PRO A 74 -23.13 -22.17 -10.20
C PRO A 74 -23.14 -20.66 -10.01
N ALA A 75 -24.32 -20.03 -9.99
CA ALA A 75 -24.43 -18.59 -9.78
C ALA A 75 -24.12 -18.22 -8.32
N VAL A 76 -24.58 -19.03 -7.36
CA VAL A 76 -24.27 -18.89 -5.94
C VAL A 76 -22.78 -19.11 -5.71
N LEU A 77 -22.24 -20.20 -6.29
CA LEU A 77 -20.81 -20.51 -6.18
C LEU A 77 -19.93 -19.37 -6.71
N SER A 78 -20.28 -18.80 -7.86
CA SER A 78 -19.55 -17.65 -8.42
C SER A 78 -19.59 -16.44 -7.49
N SER A 79 -20.74 -16.14 -6.90
CA SER A 79 -20.89 -15.04 -5.95
C SER A 79 -20.05 -15.27 -4.67
N ASP A 80 -20.05 -16.50 -4.17
CA ASP A 80 -19.28 -16.86 -2.97
C ASP A 80 -17.78 -16.80 -3.20
N VAL A 81 -17.30 -17.22 -4.38
CA VAL A 81 -15.89 -17.06 -4.78
C VAL A 81 -15.48 -15.60 -4.79
N MET A 82 -16.25 -14.74 -5.45
CA MET A 82 -15.93 -13.31 -5.53
C MET A 82 -15.92 -12.65 -4.16
N ARG A 83 -16.87 -13.00 -3.30
CA ARG A 83 -16.91 -12.50 -1.91
C ARG A 83 -15.70 -12.98 -1.12
N ALA A 84 -15.42 -14.28 -1.13
CA ALA A 84 -14.30 -14.86 -0.41
C ALA A 84 -12.95 -14.28 -0.86
N ILE A 85 -12.78 -14.00 -2.16
CA ILE A 85 -11.61 -13.31 -2.69
C ILE A 85 -11.48 -11.92 -2.07
N GLY A 86 -12.53 -11.11 -2.11
CA GLY A 86 -12.51 -9.77 -1.53
C GLY A 86 -12.21 -9.75 -0.04
N GLU A 87 -12.78 -10.68 0.72
CA GLU A 87 -12.54 -10.82 2.16
C GLU A 87 -11.11 -11.29 2.47
N ALA A 88 -10.58 -12.26 1.71
CA ALA A 88 -9.20 -12.72 1.86
C ALA A 88 -8.18 -11.61 1.55
N GLN A 89 -8.42 -10.83 0.50
CA GLN A 89 -7.58 -9.68 0.15
C GLN A 89 -7.62 -8.60 1.25
N ALA A 90 -8.80 -8.31 1.78
CA ALA A 90 -8.94 -7.37 2.89
C ALA A 90 -8.23 -7.86 4.16
N ALA A 91 -8.28 -9.17 4.44
CA ALA A 91 -7.56 -9.77 5.56
C ALA A 91 -6.04 -9.68 5.36
N ALA A 92 -5.53 -9.96 4.16
CA ALA A 92 -4.12 -9.81 3.83
C ALA A 92 -3.65 -8.36 3.99
N ALA A 93 -4.44 -7.39 3.50
CA ALA A 93 -4.13 -5.97 3.63
C ALA A 93 -4.05 -5.52 5.10
N ARG A 94 -4.95 -6.00 5.96
CA ARG A 94 -4.90 -5.72 7.41
C ARG A 94 -3.64 -6.30 8.05
N MET A 95 -3.29 -7.54 7.73
CA MET A 95 -2.05 -8.17 8.20
C MET A 95 -0.82 -7.36 7.79
N GLN A 96 -0.74 -6.91 6.54
CA GLN A 96 0.36 -6.09 6.04
C GLN A 96 0.44 -4.74 6.78
N ALA A 97 -0.69 -4.08 6.98
CA ALA A 97 -0.75 -2.83 7.74
C ALA A 97 -0.26 -3.02 9.19
N ASP A 98 -0.61 -4.13 9.82
CA ASP A 98 -0.17 -4.46 11.18
C ASP A 98 1.32 -4.76 11.25
N VAL A 99 1.88 -5.46 10.25
CA VAL A 99 3.32 -5.72 10.14
C VAL A 99 4.10 -4.40 10.01
N VAL A 100 3.68 -3.52 9.11
CA VAL A 100 4.30 -2.20 8.91
C VAL A 100 4.23 -1.37 10.19
N ARG A 101 3.07 -1.33 10.84
CA ARG A 101 2.89 -0.57 12.08
C ARG A 101 3.78 -1.07 13.21
N ARG A 102 3.92 -2.39 13.38
CA ARG A 102 4.78 -2.98 14.40
C ARG A 102 6.25 -2.81 14.10
N GLY A 103 6.63 -2.97 12.83
CA GLY A 103 8.04 -3.03 12.43
C GLY A 103 8.70 -1.67 12.24
N LEU A 104 7.97 -0.67 11.77
CA LEU A 104 8.51 0.69 11.56
C LEU A 104 8.20 1.64 12.73
N GLY A 105 7.53 1.16 13.75
CA GLY A 105 7.09 1.96 14.88
C GLY A 105 5.90 2.85 14.53
N SER A 106 5.25 3.35 15.57
CA SER A 106 4.19 4.33 15.43
C SER A 106 4.73 5.66 14.87
N THR A 107 3.84 6.56 14.56
CA THR A 107 4.01 7.94 14.10
C THR A 107 5.23 8.70 14.67
N GLU A 108 5.74 8.29 15.84
CA GLU A 108 6.95 8.86 16.47
C GLU A 108 8.23 8.69 15.63
N PHE A 109 8.39 7.56 14.95
CA PHE A 109 9.56 7.36 14.08
C PHE A 109 9.49 8.25 12.85
N LEU A 110 8.32 8.34 12.23
CA LEU A 110 8.08 9.27 11.12
C LEU A 110 8.27 10.73 11.55
N ASN A 111 7.76 11.10 12.71
CA ASN A 111 7.95 12.45 13.26
C ASN A 111 9.42 12.74 13.53
N ARG A 112 10.17 11.79 14.10
CA ARG A 112 11.60 11.97 14.35
C ARG A 112 12.41 12.09 13.07
N VAL A 113 12.05 11.37 12.01
CA VAL A 113 12.68 11.52 10.68
C VAL A 113 12.37 12.89 10.08
N LEU A 114 11.12 13.32 10.15
CA LEU A 114 10.70 14.64 9.66
C LEU A 114 11.35 15.78 10.46
N ASP A 115 11.44 15.65 11.78
CA ASP A 115 12.10 16.62 12.65
C ASP A 115 13.61 16.67 12.38
N SER A 116 14.23 15.54 12.05
CA SER A 116 15.66 15.48 11.67
C SER A 116 15.91 16.14 10.31
N ASP A 117 15.01 15.93 9.35
CA ASP A 117 15.10 16.58 8.02
C ASP A 117 14.89 18.08 8.12
N GLU A 118 13.97 18.54 8.96
CA GLU A 118 13.75 19.97 9.22
C GLU A 118 14.98 20.64 9.87
N GLN A 119 15.63 19.93 10.80
CA GLN A 119 16.87 20.43 11.44
C GLN A 119 18.09 20.43 10.52
N LEU A 120 18.18 19.47 9.58
CA LEU A 120 19.33 19.32 8.69
C LEU A 120 19.22 20.18 7.42
N PHE A 121 18.02 20.37 6.92
CA PHE A 121 17.78 21.00 5.62
C PHE A 121 16.97 22.30 5.69
N GLY A 122 16.44 22.65 6.86
CA GLY A 122 15.70 23.92 7.07
C GLY A 122 14.47 24.09 6.18
N ALA A 123 13.96 23.01 5.61
CA ALA A 123 12.81 23.04 4.73
C ALA A 123 11.51 22.95 5.55
N PRO A 124 10.54 23.86 5.34
CA PRO A 124 9.24 23.74 5.99
C PRO A 124 8.54 22.45 5.52
N ARG A 125 7.94 21.76 6.48
CA ARG A 125 7.14 20.56 6.25
C ARG A 125 6.18 20.78 5.07
N PRO A 126 6.17 19.94 4.03
CA PRO A 126 5.19 20.06 2.97
C PRO A 126 3.79 19.95 3.61
N ALA A 127 2.99 21.00 3.41
CA ALA A 127 1.60 21.00 3.89
C ALA A 127 0.90 19.78 3.30
N ALA A 128 0.19 19.04 4.15
CA ALA A 128 -0.66 17.95 3.69
C ALA A 128 -1.53 18.46 2.52
N PRO A 129 -1.65 17.68 1.43
CA PRO A 129 -2.46 18.11 0.30
C PRO A 129 -3.87 18.41 0.82
N ALA A 130 -4.31 19.66 0.64
CA ALA A 130 -5.65 20.04 0.99
C ALA A 130 -6.64 19.13 0.25
N PRO A 131 -7.73 18.69 0.91
CA PRO A 131 -8.75 17.91 0.22
C PRO A 131 -9.22 18.69 -1.01
N PRO A 132 -9.41 18.02 -2.17
CA PRO A 132 -9.83 18.69 -3.39
C PRO A 132 -11.14 19.43 -3.09
N LYS A 133 -11.13 20.74 -3.31
CA LYS A 133 -12.36 21.53 -3.25
C LYS A 133 -13.32 20.93 -4.27
N PRO A 134 -14.62 20.76 -3.93
CA PRO A 134 -15.59 20.28 -4.91
C PRO A 134 -15.61 21.29 -6.07
N THR A 135 -15.14 20.83 -7.22
CA THR A 135 -15.22 21.60 -8.46
C THR A 135 -16.71 21.69 -8.79
N ARG A 136 -17.25 22.89 -8.69
CA ARG A 136 -18.60 23.20 -9.15
C ARG A 136 -18.65 22.76 -10.61
N ALA A 137 -19.56 21.85 -10.93
CA ALA A 137 -19.80 21.38 -12.28
C ALA A 137 -19.92 22.58 -13.23
N ALA A 138 -19.05 22.63 -14.22
CA ALA A 138 -19.22 23.52 -15.36
C ALA A 138 -20.46 23.04 -16.14
N PRO A 139 -21.26 23.96 -16.69
CA PRO A 139 -22.40 23.57 -17.52
C PRO A 139 -21.87 22.79 -18.74
N ALA A 140 -22.58 21.72 -19.08
CA ALA A 140 -22.35 20.93 -20.26
C ALA A 140 -22.49 21.85 -21.50
N ASP A 141 -21.38 22.06 -22.19
CA ASP A 141 -21.42 22.51 -23.56
C ASP A 141 -21.69 21.27 -24.44
N ASP A 142 -22.92 21.19 -24.91
CA ASP A 142 -23.38 20.30 -25.97
C ASP A 142 -22.71 20.73 -27.29
N GLU A 143 -21.49 20.33 -27.54
CA GLU A 143 -20.81 20.57 -28.80
C GLU A 143 -19.97 19.36 -29.26
N PHE A 144 -20.54 18.14 -29.17
CA PHE A 144 -19.99 16.94 -29.80
C PHE A 144 -20.97 16.18 -30.69
N ASP A 145 -21.85 16.90 -31.32
CA ASP A 145 -22.88 16.30 -32.22
C ASP A 145 -22.53 16.45 -33.70
N ASP A 146 -21.24 16.36 -34.07
CA ASP A 146 -20.89 16.30 -35.49
C ASP A 146 -19.56 15.56 -35.79
N PHE A 147 -19.43 14.33 -35.30
CA PHE A 147 -18.41 13.42 -35.80
C PHE A 147 -19.04 12.15 -36.34
N SER A 148 -19.63 12.29 -37.54
CA SER A 148 -20.05 11.17 -38.37
C SER A 148 -18.82 10.54 -39.05
N VAL A 149 -18.36 9.42 -38.54
CA VAL A 149 -17.20 8.66 -39.07
C VAL A 149 -17.63 7.60 -40.11
N TYR A 150 -18.90 7.53 -40.47
CA TYR A 150 -19.42 6.54 -41.41
C TYR A 150 -20.18 7.21 -42.57
N ASP A 151 -19.45 7.82 -43.48
CA ASP A 151 -19.95 8.09 -44.82
C ASP A 151 -18.80 8.09 -45.83
N GLN A 152 -18.38 6.90 -46.23
CA GLN A 152 -17.73 6.67 -47.52
C GLN A 152 -18.00 5.26 -47.99
N GLU A 153 -19.12 5.05 -48.60
CA GLU A 153 -19.27 4.01 -49.63
C GLU A 153 -18.79 4.56 -50.97
N PRO A 154 -17.83 3.92 -51.61
CA PRO A 154 -17.62 4.19 -53.03
C PRO A 154 -18.53 3.29 -53.86
N THR A 155 -19.49 3.88 -54.52
CA THR A 155 -20.15 3.33 -55.69
C THR A 155 -19.15 3.12 -56.82
N ARG A 156 -18.93 1.88 -57.23
CA ARG A 156 -18.88 1.31 -58.60
C ARG A 156 -18.09 0.05 -58.65
#